data_3abb81769e872bc364e9aa237ef6d010
#
_entry.id   3abb81769e872bc364e9aa237ef6d010
#
_cell.length_a   1.000
_cell.length_b   1.000
_cell.length_c   1.000
_cell.angle_alpha   90.00
_cell.angle_beta   90.00
_cell.angle_gamma   90.00
#
_symmetry.space_group_name_H-M   'P 1'
#
loop_
_entity.id
_entity.type
_entity.pdbx_description
1 polymer ?
#
loop_
_entity_poly.entity_id
_entity_poly.type
_entity_poly.pdbx_seq_one_letter_code
_entity_poly.pdbx_strand_id
1 'polypeptide(L)'
;QLLVATGRKPNTDTLNLNAAGVKVGKRKEILINDYARTSNEKIYAAGDVTLGPQFVYLAAYEGGIVADNAIGELNKKLDLSVVTGVTFTNPGVATVGLTEEQGKEKGYEVKTSVLPLDAVPRAIVNHETTGVFKLIADSKTLKMLGVHVVSENAGEVIYAATLAVKFGLTVDDLKEILAPYLTMAEGLKLAALTFDKDVSRLSCCAG
;
A
#
# COMPACT_ATOMS: atom_id res chain seq x y z
N GLN A 1 -25.08 -12.12 19.18
CA GLN A 1 -24.13 -13.07 18.60
C GLN A 1 -22.78 -12.40 18.44
N LEU A 2 -21.70 -13.13 18.69
CA LEU A 2 -20.32 -12.67 18.52
C LEU A 2 -19.67 -13.49 17.41
N LEU A 3 -19.09 -12.82 16.40
CA LEU A 3 -18.27 -13.42 15.36
C LEU A 3 -16.80 -13.01 15.57
N VAL A 4 -15.92 -14.00 15.73
CA VAL A 4 -14.47 -13.81 15.78
C VAL A 4 -13.87 -14.42 14.51
N ALA A 5 -13.39 -13.55 13.60
CA ALA A 5 -12.82 -13.94 12.30
C ALA A 5 -11.48 -13.23 12.07
N THR A 6 -10.63 -13.18 13.09
CA THR A 6 -9.34 -12.48 13.08
C THR A 6 -8.16 -13.43 12.94
N GLY A 7 -7.14 -12.97 12.24
CA GLY A 7 -5.88 -13.68 12.05
C GLY A 7 -5.93 -14.76 10.98
N ARG A 8 -4.75 -15.12 10.49
CA ARG A 8 -4.50 -16.21 9.53
C ARG A 8 -3.28 -16.99 9.98
N LYS A 9 -3.22 -18.26 9.65
CA LYS A 9 -2.03 -19.10 9.83
C LYS A 9 -1.63 -19.74 8.49
N PRO A 10 -0.33 -19.96 8.24
CA PRO A 10 0.10 -20.70 7.06
C PRO A 10 -0.40 -22.15 7.06
N ASN A 11 -0.86 -22.64 5.92
CA ASN A 11 -1.29 -24.04 5.76
C ASN A 11 -0.10 -24.95 5.45
N THR A 12 0.78 -25.15 6.43
CA THR A 12 2.04 -25.91 6.29
C THR A 12 2.05 -27.23 7.05
N ASP A 13 1.06 -27.48 7.89
CA ASP A 13 1.05 -28.61 8.83
C ASP A 13 1.13 -30.00 8.14
N THR A 14 0.64 -30.14 6.90
CA THR A 14 0.59 -31.39 6.15
C THR A 14 1.68 -31.55 5.09
N LEU A 15 2.56 -30.57 4.90
CA LEU A 15 3.52 -30.53 3.80
C LEU A 15 4.83 -31.29 4.08
N ASN A 16 5.01 -31.81 5.31
CA ASN A 16 6.24 -32.51 5.72
C ASN A 16 7.55 -31.77 5.34
N LEU A 17 7.56 -30.45 5.61
CA LEU A 17 8.63 -29.54 5.19
C LEU A 17 10.01 -29.92 5.70
N ASN A 18 10.10 -30.54 6.90
CA ASN A 18 11.38 -31.02 7.45
C ASN A 18 12.02 -32.10 6.56
N ALA A 19 11.22 -33.03 6.02
CA ALA A 19 11.76 -34.07 5.11
C ALA A 19 12.24 -33.46 3.78
N ALA A 20 11.67 -32.32 3.39
CA ALA A 20 12.10 -31.58 2.20
C ALA A 20 13.26 -30.61 2.50
N GLY A 21 13.77 -30.52 3.73
CA GLY A 21 14.83 -29.59 4.11
C GLY A 21 14.42 -28.13 4.11
N VAL A 22 13.11 -27.84 4.19
CA VAL A 22 12.56 -26.47 4.18
C VAL A 22 12.42 -25.97 5.61
N LYS A 23 13.02 -24.84 5.91
CA LYS A 23 12.94 -24.16 7.21
C LYS A 23 11.64 -23.38 7.32
N VAL A 24 11.04 -23.43 8.52
CA VAL A 24 9.85 -22.66 8.88
C VAL A 24 10.15 -21.71 10.01
N GLY A 25 9.41 -20.59 10.06
CA GLY A 25 9.51 -19.62 11.13
C GLY A 25 8.62 -19.97 12.34
N LYS A 26 8.52 -19.03 13.28
CA LYS A 26 7.79 -19.22 14.56
C LYS A 26 6.29 -19.43 14.39
N ARG A 27 5.70 -18.89 13.35
CA ARG A 27 4.27 -19.03 13.01
C ARG A 27 4.02 -20.14 12.00
N LYS A 28 5.02 -21.01 11.77
CA LYS A 28 5.04 -22.11 10.79
C LYS A 28 5.02 -21.64 9.33
N GLU A 29 5.33 -20.37 9.09
CA GLU A 29 5.53 -19.83 7.75
C GLU A 29 6.78 -20.43 7.09
N ILE A 30 6.76 -20.55 5.77
CA ILE A 30 7.94 -20.95 5.00
C ILE A 30 8.88 -19.74 4.88
N LEU A 31 10.13 -19.91 5.34
CA LEU A 31 11.15 -18.87 5.22
C LEU A 31 11.71 -18.85 3.81
N ILE A 32 11.73 -17.66 3.20
CA ILE A 32 12.28 -17.40 1.86
C ILE A 32 13.32 -16.29 1.91
N ASN A 33 14.19 -16.26 0.91
CA ASN A 33 15.10 -15.15 0.65
C ASN A 33 14.49 -14.14 -0.35
N ASP A 34 15.25 -13.10 -0.71
CA ASP A 34 14.83 -12.06 -1.67
C ASP A 34 14.44 -12.59 -3.05
N TYR A 35 14.75 -13.83 -3.37
CA TYR A 35 14.47 -14.48 -4.65
C TYR A 35 13.31 -15.48 -4.58
N ALA A 36 12.51 -15.42 -3.50
CA ALA A 36 11.43 -16.35 -3.17
C ALA A 36 11.90 -17.81 -2.98
N ARG A 37 13.20 -18.05 -2.80
CA ARG A 37 13.78 -19.37 -2.62
C ARG A 37 13.80 -19.76 -1.14
N THR A 38 13.45 -21.00 -0.82
CA THR A 38 13.49 -21.54 0.54
C THR A 38 14.93 -21.94 0.93
N SER A 39 15.09 -22.56 2.12
CA SER A 39 16.37 -23.17 2.52
C SER A 39 16.77 -24.39 1.69
N ASN A 40 15.83 -25.00 0.96
CA ASN A 40 16.13 -25.98 -0.09
C ASN A 40 16.15 -25.25 -1.43
N GLU A 41 17.31 -25.21 -2.08
CA GLU A 41 17.53 -24.45 -3.33
C GLU A 41 16.62 -24.87 -4.50
N LYS A 42 16.02 -26.05 -4.44
CA LYS A 42 15.08 -26.56 -5.45
C LYS A 42 13.63 -26.22 -5.15
N ILE A 43 13.35 -25.59 -4.01
CA ILE A 43 11.99 -25.30 -3.54
C ILE A 43 11.83 -23.78 -3.35
N TYR A 44 10.77 -23.26 -3.90
CA TYR A 44 10.34 -21.88 -3.78
C TYR A 44 9.01 -21.80 -3.03
N ALA A 45 8.70 -20.64 -2.45
CA ALA A 45 7.40 -20.39 -1.86
C ALA A 45 6.95 -18.94 -2.14
N ALA A 46 5.65 -18.76 -2.30
CA ALA A 46 5.02 -17.48 -2.61
C ALA A 46 3.67 -17.34 -1.94
N GLY A 47 3.22 -16.12 -1.71
CA GLY A 47 1.92 -15.79 -1.17
C GLY A 47 1.83 -15.97 0.35
N ASP A 48 0.61 -16.13 0.84
CA ASP A 48 0.26 -16.11 2.27
C ASP A 48 1.08 -17.07 3.13
N VAL A 49 1.60 -18.13 2.53
CA VAL A 49 2.41 -19.16 3.23
C VAL A 49 3.75 -18.62 3.72
N THR A 50 4.23 -17.49 3.18
CA THR A 50 5.49 -16.84 3.57
C THR A 50 5.33 -15.76 4.63
N LEU A 51 4.07 -15.42 5.02
CA LEU A 51 3.71 -14.33 5.94
C LEU A 51 4.14 -12.93 5.51
N GLY A 52 4.40 -12.69 4.24
CA GLY A 52 4.42 -11.35 3.65
C GLY A 52 3.04 -10.68 3.72
N PRO A 53 2.85 -9.50 3.14
CA PRO A 53 1.52 -8.90 3.02
C PRO A 53 0.57 -9.87 2.28
N GLN A 54 -0.56 -10.21 2.90
CA GLN A 54 -1.43 -11.31 2.46
C GLN A 54 -2.50 -10.81 1.48
N PHE A 55 -2.11 -10.59 0.22
CA PHE A 55 -2.97 -10.12 -0.86
C PHE A 55 -2.84 -11.01 -2.10
N VAL A 56 -3.97 -11.23 -2.78
CA VAL A 56 -4.03 -12.07 -3.99
C VAL A 56 -3.07 -11.59 -5.09
N TYR A 57 -3.05 -10.28 -5.36
CA TYR A 57 -2.17 -9.69 -6.37
C TYR A 57 -0.68 -9.79 -6.00
N LEU A 58 -0.35 -9.78 -4.71
CA LEU A 58 1.02 -10.00 -4.24
C LEU A 58 1.43 -11.45 -4.46
N ALA A 59 0.57 -12.41 -4.10
CA ALA A 59 0.83 -13.82 -4.34
C ALA A 59 1.02 -14.12 -5.83
N ALA A 60 0.26 -13.46 -6.72
CA ALA A 60 0.41 -13.56 -8.17
C ALA A 60 1.76 -12.98 -8.64
N TYR A 61 2.16 -11.81 -8.13
CA TYR A 61 3.46 -11.20 -8.43
C TYR A 61 4.62 -12.09 -7.98
N GLU A 62 4.58 -12.57 -6.73
CA GLU A 62 5.60 -13.48 -6.19
C GLU A 62 5.66 -14.79 -6.97
N GLY A 63 4.51 -15.35 -7.37
CA GLY A 63 4.42 -16.54 -8.23
C GLY A 63 5.09 -16.33 -9.58
N GLY A 64 4.95 -15.14 -10.19
CA GLY A 64 5.67 -14.76 -11.41
C GLY A 64 7.19 -14.75 -11.21
N ILE A 65 7.67 -14.17 -10.12
CA ILE A 65 9.10 -14.17 -9.75
C ILE A 65 9.61 -15.59 -9.51
N VAL A 66 8.80 -16.44 -8.85
CA VAL A 66 9.13 -17.87 -8.66
C VAL A 66 9.30 -18.58 -10.00
N ALA A 67 8.38 -18.39 -10.94
CA ALA A 67 8.48 -19.00 -12.26
C ALA A 67 9.73 -18.54 -13.02
N ASP A 68 10.00 -17.24 -13.02
CA ASP A 68 11.19 -16.65 -13.63
C ASP A 68 12.49 -17.22 -13.04
N ASN A 69 12.53 -17.40 -11.71
CA ASN A 69 13.72 -17.89 -11.03
C ASN A 69 13.88 -19.41 -11.09
N ALA A 70 12.78 -20.16 -11.06
CA ALA A 70 12.82 -21.63 -11.04
C ALA A 70 13.06 -22.25 -12.44
N ILE A 71 12.51 -21.62 -13.48
CA ILE A 71 12.54 -22.14 -14.85
C ILE A 71 13.46 -21.29 -15.74
N GLY A 72 13.37 -19.96 -15.60
CA GLY A 72 14.12 -19.01 -16.42
C GLY A 72 15.53 -18.70 -15.91
N GLU A 73 15.87 -19.11 -14.69
CA GLU A 73 17.16 -18.84 -14.01
C GLU A 73 17.55 -17.35 -13.98
N LEU A 74 16.53 -16.45 -13.97
CA LEU A 74 16.74 -15.01 -14.15
C LEU A 74 17.25 -14.30 -12.88
N ASN A 75 17.24 -14.95 -11.71
CA ASN A 75 17.66 -14.38 -10.43
C ASN A 75 16.99 -13.01 -10.13
N LYS A 76 15.69 -12.89 -10.37
CA LYS A 76 14.91 -11.70 -10.07
C LYS A 76 14.63 -11.61 -8.58
N LYS A 77 14.85 -10.42 -8.01
CA LYS A 77 14.48 -10.11 -6.63
C LYS A 77 13.01 -9.73 -6.50
N LEU A 78 12.42 -10.10 -5.37
CA LEU A 78 11.14 -9.55 -4.93
C LEU A 78 11.31 -8.07 -4.58
N ASP A 79 10.52 -7.21 -5.22
CA ASP A 79 10.44 -5.78 -4.85
C ASP A 79 9.12 -5.53 -4.13
N LEU A 80 9.16 -5.57 -2.82
CA LEU A 80 8.03 -5.29 -1.93
C LEU A 80 8.12 -3.89 -1.30
N SER A 81 8.89 -3.00 -1.89
CA SER A 81 9.08 -1.62 -1.40
C SER A 81 7.78 -0.80 -1.45
N VAL A 82 6.91 -1.09 -2.41
CA VAL A 82 5.61 -0.43 -2.58
C VAL A 82 4.53 -1.49 -2.75
N VAL A 83 3.83 -1.79 -1.67
CA VAL A 83 2.68 -2.69 -1.66
C VAL A 83 1.45 -1.91 -1.25
N THR A 84 0.40 -2.00 -2.06
CA THR A 84 -0.90 -1.40 -1.78
C THR A 84 -1.73 -2.34 -0.90
N GLY A 85 -2.40 -1.80 0.10
CA GLY A 85 -3.36 -2.56 0.92
C GLY A 85 -4.76 -1.98 0.79
N VAL A 86 -5.79 -2.83 0.67
CA VAL A 86 -7.19 -2.41 0.68
C VAL A 86 -7.99 -3.27 1.64
N THR A 87 -8.77 -2.62 2.51
CA THR A 87 -9.76 -3.25 3.37
C THR A 87 -11.14 -2.77 2.94
N PHE A 88 -11.99 -3.70 2.54
CA PHE A 88 -13.31 -3.43 1.96
C PHE A 88 -14.37 -3.24 3.05
N THR A 89 -14.16 -2.24 3.89
CA THR A 89 -15.14 -1.73 4.85
C THR A 89 -16.02 -0.65 4.21
N ASN A 90 -16.98 -0.10 4.94
CA ASN A 90 -17.71 1.08 4.53
C ASN A 90 -17.58 2.16 5.63
N PRO A 91 -16.84 3.27 5.37
CA PRO A 91 -16.03 3.55 4.19
C PRO A 91 -14.85 2.57 4.03
N GLY A 92 -14.36 2.42 2.79
CA GLY A 92 -13.20 1.60 2.47
C GLY A 92 -11.90 2.22 3.03
N VAL A 93 -10.94 1.36 3.37
CA VAL A 93 -9.60 1.80 3.83
C VAL A 93 -8.56 1.32 2.83
N ALA A 94 -7.75 2.23 2.30
CA ALA A 94 -6.68 1.90 1.39
C ALA A 94 -5.37 2.59 1.77
N THR A 95 -4.26 1.87 1.62
CA THR A 95 -2.94 2.34 2.05
C THR A 95 -1.87 1.97 1.05
N VAL A 96 -0.85 2.81 0.91
CA VAL A 96 0.37 2.51 0.17
C VAL A 96 1.55 3.23 0.81
N GLY A 97 2.73 2.61 0.79
CA GLY A 97 3.97 3.19 1.29
C GLY A 97 4.05 3.25 2.81
N LEU A 98 4.79 4.22 3.32
CA LEU A 98 5.15 4.32 4.74
C LEU A 98 4.07 5.06 5.54
N THR A 99 3.89 4.66 6.80
CA THR A 99 3.25 5.51 7.80
C THR A 99 4.22 6.62 8.24
N GLU A 100 3.72 7.60 8.96
CA GLU A 100 4.54 8.68 9.52
C GLU A 100 5.63 8.13 10.47
N GLU A 101 5.27 7.17 11.31
CA GLU A 101 6.19 6.51 12.23
C GLU A 101 7.26 5.72 11.48
N GLN A 102 6.86 4.92 10.49
CA GLN A 102 7.79 4.16 9.65
C GLN A 102 8.73 5.07 8.85
N GLY A 103 8.24 6.23 8.40
CA GLY A 103 9.07 7.24 7.75
C GLY A 103 10.16 7.75 8.67
N LYS A 104 9.79 8.13 9.90
CA LYS A 104 10.72 8.59 10.94
C LYS A 104 11.73 7.51 11.32
N GLU A 105 11.29 6.26 11.51
CA GLU A 105 12.15 5.10 11.81
C GLU A 105 13.19 4.85 10.71
N LYS A 106 12.84 5.13 9.45
CA LYS A 106 13.76 5.04 8.29
C LYS A 106 14.65 6.26 8.13
N GLY A 107 14.57 7.25 9.03
CA GLY A 107 15.43 8.44 9.03
C GLY A 107 14.97 9.58 8.13
N TYR A 108 13.74 9.53 7.61
CA TYR A 108 13.18 10.67 6.88
C TYR A 108 12.75 11.80 7.84
N GLU A 109 12.91 13.03 7.40
CA GLU A 109 12.20 14.16 8.00
C GLU A 109 10.79 14.21 7.38
N VAL A 110 9.80 13.76 8.13
CA VAL A 110 8.44 13.55 7.60
C VAL A 110 7.63 14.84 7.70
N LYS A 111 7.00 15.22 6.59
CA LYS A 111 5.92 16.22 6.52
C LYS A 111 4.63 15.50 6.12
N THR A 112 3.51 15.87 6.75
CA THR A 112 2.21 15.24 6.50
C THR A 112 1.16 16.27 6.13
N SER A 113 0.20 15.82 5.33
CA SER A 113 -1.04 16.53 5.08
C SER A 113 -2.22 15.61 5.45
N VAL A 114 -3.24 16.17 6.07
CA VAL A 114 -4.47 15.47 6.43
C VAL A 114 -5.65 16.30 5.92
N LEU A 115 -6.35 15.76 4.92
CA LEU A 115 -7.55 16.36 4.36
C LEU A 115 -8.77 15.56 4.82
N PRO A 116 -9.65 16.11 5.64
CA PRO A 116 -10.90 15.44 5.99
C PRO A 116 -11.84 15.35 4.77
N LEU A 117 -12.67 14.33 4.75
CA LEU A 117 -13.46 14.00 3.57
C LEU A 117 -14.60 14.99 3.33
N ASP A 118 -15.03 15.75 4.35
CA ASP A 118 -16.00 16.85 4.23
C ASP A 118 -15.47 18.06 3.44
N ALA A 119 -14.16 18.10 3.16
CA ALA A 119 -13.55 19.09 2.27
C ALA A 119 -13.42 18.59 0.81
N VAL A 120 -13.83 17.35 0.50
CA VAL A 120 -13.74 16.77 -0.85
C VAL A 120 -15.10 16.92 -1.56
N PRO A 121 -15.21 17.67 -2.68
CA PRO A 121 -16.48 17.94 -3.34
C PRO A 121 -17.29 16.70 -3.69
N ARG A 122 -16.62 15.64 -4.14
CA ARG A 122 -17.30 14.36 -4.46
C ARG A 122 -17.94 13.72 -3.24
N ALA A 123 -17.28 13.74 -2.11
CA ALA A 123 -17.80 13.19 -0.86
C ALA A 123 -19.02 13.96 -0.37
N ILE A 124 -19.00 15.29 -0.52
CA ILE A 124 -20.14 16.16 -0.17
C ILE A 124 -21.35 15.83 -1.04
N VAL A 125 -21.17 15.70 -2.36
CA VAL A 125 -22.27 15.35 -3.29
C VAL A 125 -22.85 13.96 -3.02
N ASN A 126 -22.02 13.01 -2.61
CA ASN A 126 -22.45 11.66 -2.27
C ASN A 126 -23.06 11.56 -0.86
N HIS A 127 -22.96 12.61 -0.04
CA HIS A 127 -23.32 12.59 1.39
C HIS A 127 -22.52 11.56 2.21
N GLU A 128 -21.29 11.27 1.78
CA GLU A 128 -20.38 10.28 2.37
C GLU A 128 -19.08 10.97 2.81
N THR A 129 -19.21 11.84 3.83
CA THR A 129 -18.11 12.70 4.29
C THR A 129 -17.28 12.13 5.45
N THR A 130 -17.57 10.90 5.85
CA THR A 130 -16.81 10.22 6.90
C THR A 130 -15.53 9.62 6.33
N GLY A 131 -14.39 10.22 6.65
CA GLY A 131 -13.10 9.70 6.19
C GLY A 131 -12.02 10.75 6.07
N VAL A 132 -10.92 10.39 5.40
CA VAL A 132 -9.72 11.21 5.36
C VAL A 132 -8.78 10.79 4.22
N PHE A 133 -8.05 11.76 3.67
CA PHE A 133 -6.82 11.53 2.93
C PHE A 133 -5.64 11.97 3.79
N LYS A 134 -4.71 11.05 4.08
CA LYS A 134 -3.44 11.39 4.74
C LYS A 134 -2.29 11.11 3.77
N LEU A 135 -1.56 12.16 3.43
CA LEU A 135 -0.36 12.10 2.59
C LEU A 135 0.89 12.29 3.46
N ILE A 136 1.91 11.53 3.15
CA ILE A 136 3.19 11.52 3.87
C ILE A 136 4.29 11.77 2.85
N ALA A 137 5.12 12.78 3.08
CA ALA A 137 6.23 13.14 2.21
C ALA A 137 7.52 13.35 3.02
N ASP A 138 8.66 13.20 2.38
CA ASP A 138 9.94 13.66 2.89
C ASP A 138 9.98 15.20 2.83
N SER A 139 10.23 15.86 3.96
CA SER A 139 10.18 17.33 4.04
C SER A 139 11.26 18.03 3.22
N LYS A 140 12.37 17.34 2.92
CA LYS A 140 13.50 17.91 2.16
C LYS A 140 13.30 17.84 0.66
N THR A 141 12.80 16.70 0.19
CA THR A 141 12.68 16.42 -1.25
C THR A 141 11.26 16.54 -1.77
N LEU A 142 10.29 16.65 -0.86
CA LEU A 142 8.84 16.58 -1.10
C LEU A 142 8.38 15.29 -1.80
N LYS A 143 9.23 14.26 -1.90
CA LYS A 143 8.87 12.97 -2.46
C LYS A 143 7.82 12.27 -1.61
N MET A 144 6.83 11.70 -2.27
CA MET A 144 5.78 10.92 -1.63
C MET A 144 6.36 9.65 -1.01
N LEU A 145 6.17 9.49 0.30
CA LEU A 145 6.58 8.31 1.08
C LEU A 145 5.42 7.36 1.33
N GLY A 146 4.21 7.89 1.44
CA GLY A 146 3.03 7.08 1.70
C GLY A 146 1.73 7.86 1.55
N VAL A 147 0.64 7.11 1.33
CA VAL A 147 -0.73 7.64 1.25
C VAL A 147 -1.67 6.68 1.93
N HIS A 148 -2.54 7.21 2.78
CA HIS A 148 -3.57 6.46 3.49
C HIS A 148 -4.91 7.15 3.28
N VAL A 149 -5.90 6.39 2.83
CA VAL A 149 -7.23 6.90 2.45
C VAL A 149 -8.30 6.11 3.18
N VAL A 150 -9.24 6.83 3.77
CA VAL A 150 -10.50 6.28 4.24
C VAL A 150 -11.59 7.00 3.49
N SER A 151 -12.25 6.34 2.54
CA SER A 151 -13.30 6.95 1.72
C SER A 151 -14.12 5.90 0.97
N GLU A 152 -15.24 6.31 0.40
CA GLU A 152 -15.84 5.60 -0.71
C GLU A 152 -14.80 5.48 -1.85
N ASN A 153 -14.79 4.35 -2.54
CA ASN A 153 -13.88 4.07 -3.65
C ASN A 153 -12.37 4.18 -3.31
N ALA A 154 -11.99 4.05 -2.02
CA ALA A 154 -10.59 4.13 -1.60
C ALA A 154 -9.67 3.19 -2.39
N GLY A 155 -10.15 1.98 -2.74
CA GLY A 155 -9.41 0.99 -3.52
C GLY A 155 -9.07 1.46 -4.94
N GLU A 156 -9.94 2.25 -5.57
CA GLU A 156 -9.69 2.83 -6.89
C GLU A 156 -8.72 4.02 -6.81
N VAL A 157 -8.93 4.87 -5.82
CA VAL A 157 -8.11 6.06 -5.59
C VAL A 157 -6.66 5.71 -5.29
N ILE A 158 -6.43 4.66 -4.48
CA ILE A 158 -5.09 4.31 -4.02
C ILE A 158 -4.15 3.88 -5.16
N TYR A 159 -4.68 3.45 -6.30
CA TYR A 159 -3.85 3.06 -7.44
C TYR A 159 -3.04 4.26 -7.98
N ALA A 160 -3.65 5.44 -8.09
CA ALA A 160 -2.92 6.66 -8.48
C ALA A 160 -1.84 7.02 -7.44
N ALA A 161 -2.16 6.90 -6.15
CA ALA A 161 -1.19 7.12 -5.08
C ALA A 161 -0.05 6.08 -5.11
N THR A 162 -0.34 4.83 -5.50
CA THR A 162 0.68 3.79 -5.66
C THR A 162 1.70 4.17 -6.75
N LEU A 163 1.23 4.71 -7.88
CA LEU A 163 2.12 5.21 -8.92
C LEU A 163 2.97 6.38 -8.41
N ALA A 164 2.37 7.31 -7.67
CA ALA A 164 3.10 8.44 -7.10
C ALA A 164 4.24 7.98 -6.15
N VAL A 165 3.96 7.05 -5.24
CA VAL A 165 4.98 6.51 -4.33
C VAL A 165 6.01 5.66 -5.10
N LYS A 166 5.58 4.79 -6.01
CA LYS A 166 6.46 3.89 -6.77
C LYS A 166 7.47 4.65 -7.63
N PHE A 167 7.05 5.72 -8.28
CA PHE A 167 7.89 6.51 -9.17
C PHE A 167 8.51 7.73 -8.49
N GLY A 168 8.30 7.89 -7.18
CA GLY A 168 8.90 8.96 -6.38
C GLY A 168 8.42 10.35 -6.80
N LEU A 169 7.15 10.48 -7.20
CA LEU A 169 6.54 11.78 -7.47
C LEU A 169 6.57 12.64 -6.21
N THR A 170 6.64 13.93 -6.41
CA THR A 170 6.65 14.93 -5.33
C THR A 170 5.24 15.42 -5.01
N VAL A 171 5.10 16.09 -3.88
CA VAL A 171 3.89 16.84 -3.53
C VAL A 171 3.54 17.85 -4.63
N ASP A 172 4.55 18.50 -5.21
CA ASP A 172 4.34 19.52 -6.25
C ASP A 172 3.86 18.88 -7.57
N ASP A 173 4.39 17.71 -7.94
CA ASP A 173 3.84 16.96 -9.08
C ASP A 173 2.35 16.68 -8.91
N LEU A 174 1.92 16.27 -7.70
CA LEU A 174 0.50 16.03 -7.42
C LEU A 174 -0.37 17.30 -7.47
N LYS A 175 0.18 18.46 -7.09
CA LYS A 175 -0.52 19.75 -7.22
C LYS A 175 -0.70 20.17 -8.67
N GLU A 176 0.26 19.87 -9.55
CA GLU A 176 0.25 20.26 -10.96
C GLU A 176 -0.60 19.34 -11.84
N ILE A 177 -0.82 18.08 -11.46
CA ILE A 177 -1.66 17.14 -12.20
C ILE A 177 -3.09 17.69 -12.36
N LEU A 178 -3.63 17.60 -13.57
CA LEU A 178 -5.04 17.93 -13.84
C LEU A 178 -5.92 16.78 -13.34
N ALA A 179 -6.39 16.88 -12.11
CA ALA A 179 -7.31 15.91 -11.54
C ALA A 179 -8.73 16.13 -12.11
N PRO A 180 -9.44 15.06 -12.52
CA PRO A 180 -10.81 15.21 -13.02
C PRO A 180 -11.74 15.67 -11.89
N TYR A 181 -12.42 16.80 -12.14
CA TYR A 181 -13.36 17.41 -11.19
C TYR A 181 -14.51 16.47 -10.85
N LEU A 182 -14.94 16.56 -9.62
CA LEU A 182 -16.02 15.81 -9.00
C LEU A 182 -15.76 14.30 -8.96
N THR A 183 -14.51 13.90 -8.73
CA THR A 183 -14.14 12.52 -8.44
C THR A 183 -13.55 12.37 -7.05
N MET A 184 -13.57 11.16 -6.49
CA MET A 184 -12.88 10.90 -5.22
C MET A 184 -11.35 10.98 -5.38
N ALA A 185 -10.82 10.67 -6.58
CA ALA A 185 -9.40 10.77 -6.88
C ALA A 185 -8.84 12.20 -6.82
N GLU A 186 -9.69 13.22 -7.07
CA GLU A 186 -9.35 14.63 -6.88
C GLU A 186 -8.87 14.91 -5.43
N GLY A 187 -9.33 14.14 -4.47
CA GLY A 187 -8.89 14.23 -3.07
C GLY A 187 -7.38 14.09 -2.88
N LEU A 188 -6.67 13.39 -3.77
CA LEU A 188 -5.20 13.32 -3.73
C LEU A 188 -4.56 14.68 -4.02
N LYS A 189 -5.04 15.39 -5.06
CA LYS A 189 -4.58 16.75 -5.38
C LYS A 189 -4.94 17.73 -4.27
N LEU A 190 -6.18 17.70 -3.79
CA LEU A 190 -6.62 18.58 -2.71
C LEU A 190 -5.78 18.37 -1.44
N ALA A 191 -5.50 17.11 -1.09
CA ALA A 191 -4.61 16.80 0.03
C ALA A 191 -3.16 17.24 -0.22
N ALA A 192 -2.67 17.20 -1.45
CA ALA A 192 -1.35 17.75 -1.78
C ALA A 192 -1.30 19.27 -1.58
N LEU A 193 -2.37 20.00 -1.93
CA LEU A 193 -2.45 21.44 -1.72
C LEU A 193 -2.40 21.83 -0.23
N THR A 194 -2.91 20.99 0.67
CA THR A 194 -2.91 21.28 2.11
C THR A 194 -1.57 21.09 2.81
N PHE A 195 -0.52 20.71 2.09
CA PHE A 195 0.85 20.85 2.63
C PHE A 195 1.25 22.29 2.89
N ASP A 196 0.70 23.25 2.12
CA ASP A 196 1.08 24.66 2.17
C ASP A 196 -0.13 25.60 2.35
N LYS A 197 -1.35 25.08 2.21
CA LYS A 197 -2.60 25.87 2.34
C LYS A 197 -3.47 25.33 3.47
N ASP A 198 -4.20 26.19 4.11
CA ASP A 198 -5.26 25.80 5.03
C ASP A 198 -6.43 25.16 4.26
N VAL A 199 -7.03 24.10 4.81
CA VAL A 199 -8.19 23.41 4.23
C VAL A 199 -9.33 24.36 3.90
N SER A 200 -9.58 25.37 4.77
CA SER A 200 -10.62 26.39 4.56
C SER A 200 -10.40 27.28 3.34
N ARG A 201 -9.21 27.27 2.76
CA ARG A 201 -8.85 28.04 1.57
C ARG A 201 -8.86 27.22 0.29
N LEU A 202 -9.21 25.94 0.36
CA LEU A 202 -9.41 25.12 -0.83
C LEU A 202 -10.68 25.61 -1.55
N SER A 203 -10.58 25.82 -2.85
CA SER A 203 -11.76 26.08 -3.67
C SER A 203 -12.10 24.83 -4.50
N CYS A 204 -13.38 24.66 -4.76
CA CYS A 204 -13.86 23.50 -5.53
C CYS A 204 -13.39 23.46 -7.01
N CYS A 205 -12.77 24.53 -7.53
CA CYS A 205 -12.45 24.67 -8.95
C CYS A 205 -11.04 25.21 -9.23
N ALA A 206 -10.28 25.57 -8.21
CA ALA A 206 -8.95 26.14 -8.38
C ALA A 206 -7.97 25.51 -7.37
N GLY A 207 -6.98 24.85 -7.89
CA GLY A 207 -5.82 24.48 -7.13
C GLY A 207 -5.00 25.69 -6.72
#